data_ea99582901e596a146812a745b97936a
#
_entry.id   ea99582901e596a146812a745b97936a
#
_cell.length_a   1.000
_cell.length_b   1.000
_cell.length_c   1.000
_cell.angle_alpha   90.00
_cell.angle_beta   90.00
_cell.angle_gamma   90.00
#
_symmetry.space_group_name_H-M   'P 1'
#
loop_
_entity.id
_entity.type
_entity.pdbx_description
1 polymer ?
#
loop_
_entity_poly.entity_id
_entity_poly.type
_entity_poly.pdbx_seq_one_letter_code
_entity_poly.pdbx_strand_id
1 'polypeptide(L)'
;KFWRTLFMVTIAVPQFVTLLLVRNFFSNNGIFNTMMRNAGVTGFLQNIGLVDKGLSYIPFLTQPGWAMFTIIMINIWIGVPYQMLIATGVLMNIPADMIEAARIDGANPVQMFFRIKLPYLLSVQGPSLVTDFVKNVNNFNVIYLLTQGVFVTQNQALAQSNAKEVDLLVTWLFRLTQDYYNYKMAAVLGIMVFIVCAVFTVVCFHFINKKEATFS
;
A
#
# COMPACT_ATOMS: atom_id res chain seq x y z
N LYS A 1 -3.29 19.25 14.76
CA LYS A 1 -1.81 19.38 14.69
C LYS A 1 -1.13 18.14 15.29
N PHE A 2 -1.50 17.66 16.49
CA PHE A 2 -0.87 16.51 17.17
C PHE A 2 -0.84 15.22 16.30
N TRP A 3 -1.97 14.79 15.76
CA TRP A 3 -2.07 13.59 14.91
C TRP A 3 -1.18 13.67 13.66
N ARG A 4 -1.07 14.86 13.05
CA ARG A 4 -0.19 15.06 11.91
C ARG A 4 1.28 14.85 12.29
N THR A 5 1.72 15.41 13.41
CA THR A 5 3.09 15.23 13.91
C THR A 5 3.36 13.76 14.24
N LEU A 6 2.40 13.07 14.86
CA LEU A 6 2.54 11.65 15.18
C LEU A 6 2.75 10.79 13.91
N PHE A 7 1.97 11.05 12.86
CA PHE A 7 2.15 10.33 11.59
C PHE A 7 3.46 10.72 10.87
N MET A 8 3.93 11.96 11.01
CA MET A 8 5.19 12.39 10.41
C MET A 8 6.42 11.70 11.02
N VAL A 9 6.35 11.30 12.27
CA VAL A 9 7.45 10.55 12.93
C VAL A 9 7.72 9.22 12.21
N THR A 10 6.69 8.57 11.66
CA THR A 10 6.87 7.31 10.93
C THR A 10 7.66 7.47 9.63
N ILE A 11 7.67 8.66 9.02
CA ILE A 11 8.46 8.96 7.81
C ILE A 11 9.96 9.09 8.13
N ALA A 12 10.30 9.50 9.36
CA ALA A 12 11.69 9.68 9.78
C ALA A 12 12.46 8.36 9.91
N VAL A 13 11.75 7.24 10.11
CA VAL A 13 12.37 5.91 10.22
C VAL A 13 12.55 5.31 8.82
N PRO A 14 13.75 4.83 8.45
CA PRO A 14 13.93 4.17 7.16
C PRO A 14 12.97 3.00 6.97
N GLN A 15 12.33 2.92 5.80
CA GLN A 15 11.26 1.94 5.51
C GLN A 15 11.68 0.50 5.80
N PHE A 16 12.93 0.12 5.46
CA PHE A 16 13.40 -1.25 5.69
C PHE A 16 13.46 -1.61 7.18
N VAL A 17 13.87 -0.67 8.04
CA VAL A 17 13.89 -0.86 9.49
C VAL A 17 12.47 -1.06 10.01
N THR A 18 11.56 -0.20 9.60
CA THR A 18 10.13 -0.30 9.95
C THR A 18 9.55 -1.66 9.54
N LEU A 19 9.84 -2.12 8.32
CA LEU A 19 9.32 -3.41 7.82
C LEU A 19 9.89 -4.61 8.59
N LEU A 20 11.18 -4.58 8.96
CA LEU A 20 11.78 -5.64 9.78
C LEU A 20 11.21 -5.66 11.20
N LEU A 21 11.00 -4.50 11.82
CA LEU A 21 10.34 -4.40 13.13
C LEU A 21 8.90 -4.93 13.06
N VAL A 22 8.14 -4.54 12.05
CA VAL A 22 6.76 -4.98 11.82
C VAL A 22 6.71 -6.49 11.57
N ARG A 23 7.64 -7.04 10.78
CA ARG A 23 7.75 -8.49 10.59
C ARG A 23 7.93 -9.23 11.92
N ASN A 24 8.83 -8.77 12.78
CA ASN A 24 9.04 -9.37 14.10
C ASN A 24 7.79 -9.20 14.99
N PHE A 25 7.13 -8.05 14.93
CA PHE A 25 5.92 -7.76 15.68
C PHE A 25 4.76 -8.70 15.32
N PHE A 26 4.55 -8.99 14.02
CA PHE A 26 3.51 -9.88 13.50
C PHE A 26 3.96 -11.33 13.33
N SER A 27 5.18 -11.69 13.74
CA SER A 27 5.65 -13.08 13.68
C SER A 27 4.80 -14.00 14.56
N ASN A 28 4.87 -15.32 14.32
CA ASN A 28 4.07 -16.30 15.03
C ASN A 28 4.22 -16.22 16.57
N ASN A 29 5.44 -15.95 17.04
CA ASN A 29 5.77 -15.71 18.47
C ASN A 29 5.97 -14.24 18.79
N GLY A 30 5.56 -13.34 17.90
CA GLY A 30 5.70 -11.90 18.07
C GLY A 30 4.79 -11.33 19.17
N ILE A 31 5.10 -10.10 19.56
CA ILE A 31 4.38 -9.39 20.63
C ILE A 31 2.89 -9.32 20.29
N PHE A 32 2.52 -9.01 19.05
CA PHE A 32 1.13 -8.87 18.65
C PHE A 32 0.35 -10.17 18.78
N ASN A 33 0.89 -11.30 18.32
CA ASN A 33 0.27 -12.60 18.48
C ASN A 33 0.14 -13.01 19.95
N THR A 34 1.13 -12.69 20.77
CA THR A 34 1.07 -12.94 22.21
C THR A 34 -0.05 -12.13 22.87
N MET A 35 -0.20 -10.84 22.52
CA MET A 35 -1.29 -10.00 22.99
C MET A 35 -2.66 -10.53 22.56
N MET A 36 -2.82 -10.91 21.28
CA MET A 36 -4.09 -11.45 20.75
C MET A 36 -4.48 -12.77 21.43
N ARG A 37 -3.51 -13.62 21.71
CA ARG A 37 -3.73 -14.88 22.44
C ARG A 37 -4.16 -14.60 23.89
N ASN A 38 -3.46 -13.74 24.59
CA ASN A 38 -3.78 -13.38 25.98
C ASN A 38 -5.15 -12.68 26.12
N ALA A 39 -5.55 -11.92 25.11
CA ALA A 39 -6.87 -11.29 25.03
C ALA A 39 -8.00 -12.25 24.59
N GLY A 40 -7.69 -13.52 24.31
CA GLY A 40 -8.68 -14.50 23.84
C GLY A 40 -9.12 -14.34 22.38
N VAL A 41 -8.57 -13.34 21.66
CA VAL A 41 -8.95 -13.07 20.25
C VAL A 41 -8.61 -14.23 19.34
N THR A 42 -7.46 -14.88 19.55
CA THR A 42 -7.08 -16.08 18.77
C THR A 42 -8.12 -17.18 18.89
N GLY A 43 -8.60 -17.48 20.12
CA GLY A 43 -9.65 -18.48 20.35
C GLY A 43 -10.99 -18.09 19.73
N PHE A 44 -11.36 -16.81 19.79
CA PHE A 44 -12.55 -16.30 19.12
C PHE A 44 -12.48 -16.50 17.60
N LEU A 45 -11.35 -16.15 16.96
CA LEU A 45 -11.13 -16.31 15.53
C LEU A 45 -11.14 -17.79 15.09
N GLN A 46 -10.66 -18.70 15.96
CA GLN A 46 -10.75 -20.14 15.75
C GLN A 46 -12.22 -20.63 15.78
N ASN A 47 -13.02 -20.12 16.71
CA ASN A 47 -14.42 -20.49 16.84
C ASN A 47 -15.26 -20.09 15.62
N ILE A 48 -14.96 -18.95 15.00
CA ILE A 48 -15.63 -18.49 13.78
C ILE A 48 -14.99 -19.03 12.49
N GLY A 49 -13.95 -19.87 12.60
CA GLY A 49 -13.31 -20.55 11.47
C GLY A 49 -12.36 -19.69 10.64
N LEU A 50 -11.96 -18.50 11.11
CA LEU A 50 -10.98 -17.62 10.43
C LEU A 50 -9.53 -18.02 10.69
N VAL A 51 -9.27 -18.73 11.76
CA VAL A 51 -7.96 -19.30 12.11
C VAL A 51 -8.12 -20.80 12.34
N ASP A 52 -7.18 -21.59 11.86
CA ASP A 52 -7.17 -23.03 12.06
C ASP A 52 -7.06 -23.37 13.56
N LYS A 53 -7.87 -24.32 14.03
CA LYS A 53 -7.90 -24.77 15.42
C LYS A 53 -6.58 -25.40 15.88
N GLY A 54 -5.75 -25.86 14.96
CA GLY A 54 -4.41 -26.39 15.23
C GLY A 54 -3.34 -25.33 15.49
N LEU A 55 -3.61 -24.04 15.21
CA LEU A 55 -2.64 -22.96 15.38
C LEU A 55 -2.85 -22.23 16.71
N SER A 56 -1.81 -22.03 17.48
CA SER A 56 -1.83 -21.21 18.70
C SER A 56 -1.63 -19.70 18.45
N TYR A 57 -1.63 -19.28 17.18
CA TYR A 57 -1.35 -17.91 16.74
C TYR A 57 -2.17 -17.56 15.49
N ILE A 58 -2.32 -16.26 15.22
CA ILE A 58 -2.91 -15.76 13.98
C ILE A 58 -1.82 -15.74 12.91
N PRO A 59 -1.99 -16.41 11.75
CA PRO A 59 -0.92 -16.60 10.75
C PRO A 59 -0.74 -15.37 9.84
N PHE A 60 -0.50 -14.19 10.42
CA PHE A 60 -0.41 -12.90 9.73
C PHE A 60 0.55 -12.86 8.54
N LEU A 61 1.64 -13.66 8.57
CA LEU A 61 2.67 -13.63 7.53
C LEU A 61 2.87 -14.99 6.86
N THR A 62 2.16 -16.03 7.30
CA THR A 62 2.40 -17.43 6.89
C THR A 62 1.31 -18.03 6.03
N GLN A 63 0.08 -17.53 6.11
CA GLN A 63 -1.05 -17.97 5.28
C GLN A 63 -1.45 -16.91 4.26
N PRO A 64 -1.84 -17.30 3.03
CA PRO A 64 -2.07 -16.35 1.92
C PRO A 64 -3.03 -15.22 2.25
N GLY A 65 -4.22 -15.49 2.75
CA GLY A 65 -5.25 -14.50 3.04
C GLY A 65 -4.81 -13.51 4.13
N TRP A 66 -4.26 -14.01 5.23
CA TRP A 66 -3.74 -13.20 6.31
C TRP A 66 -2.52 -12.38 5.90
N ALA A 67 -1.62 -12.98 5.11
CA ALA A 67 -0.41 -12.30 4.64
C ALA A 67 -0.76 -11.16 3.67
N MET A 68 -1.68 -11.39 2.72
CA MET A 68 -2.16 -10.31 1.84
C MET A 68 -2.81 -9.17 2.61
N PHE A 69 -3.69 -9.49 3.58
CA PHE A 69 -4.31 -8.48 4.42
C PHE A 69 -3.26 -7.67 5.20
N THR A 70 -2.29 -8.34 5.82
CA THR A 70 -1.22 -7.68 6.61
C THR A 70 -0.36 -6.81 5.72
N ILE A 71 0.06 -7.29 4.53
CA ILE A 71 0.84 -6.53 3.56
C ILE A 71 0.11 -5.25 3.15
N ILE A 72 -1.19 -5.36 2.80
CA ILE A 72 -1.99 -4.20 2.40
C ILE A 72 -2.10 -3.19 3.54
N MET A 73 -2.42 -3.64 4.76
CA MET A 73 -2.53 -2.78 5.94
C MET A 73 -1.22 -2.04 6.23
N ILE A 74 -0.10 -2.74 6.20
CA ILE A 74 1.22 -2.15 6.44
C ILE A 74 1.61 -1.18 5.33
N ASN A 75 1.31 -1.52 4.07
CA ASN A 75 1.59 -0.64 2.93
C ASN A 75 0.79 0.67 3.02
N ILE A 76 -0.50 0.59 3.39
CA ILE A 76 -1.33 1.78 3.64
C ILE A 76 -0.76 2.59 4.79
N TRP A 77 -0.41 1.95 5.91
CA TRP A 77 0.14 2.62 7.09
C TRP A 77 1.45 3.37 6.78
N ILE A 78 2.32 2.82 5.96
CA ILE A 78 3.57 3.47 5.53
C ILE A 78 3.31 4.59 4.51
N GLY A 79 2.36 4.41 3.58
CA GLY A 79 2.08 5.36 2.50
C GLY A 79 1.28 6.59 2.91
N VAL A 80 0.29 6.41 3.80
CA VAL A 80 -0.65 7.47 4.21
C VAL A 80 0.02 8.71 4.79
N PRO A 81 1.04 8.65 5.66
CA PRO A 81 1.66 9.83 6.23
C PRO A 81 2.25 10.78 5.17
N TYR A 82 2.91 10.24 4.17
CA TYR A 82 3.49 11.02 3.07
C TYR A 82 2.39 11.70 2.22
N GLN A 83 1.36 10.95 1.84
CA GLN A 83 0.23 11.49 1.09
C GLN A 83 -0.55 12.55 1.89
N MET A 84 -0.71 12.35 3.19
CA MET A 84 -1.32 13.33 4.07
C MET A 84 -0.51 14.63 4.13
N LEU A 85 0.81 14.56 4.11
CA LEU A 85 1.69 15.73 4.09
C LEU A 85 1.48 16.54 2.79
N ILE A 86 1.55 15.88 1.64
CA ILE A 86 1.33 16.52 0.32
C ILE A 86 -0.07 17.12 0.25
N ALA A 87 -1.11 16.35 0.57
CA ALA A 87 -2.49 16.82 0.55
C ALA A 87 -2.71 18.03 1.46
N THR A 88 -2.06 18.06 2.62
CA THR A 88 -2.13 19.21 3.51
C THR A 88 -1.50 20.46 2.87
N GLY A 89 -0.33 20.32 2.24
CA GLY A 89 0.33 21.43 1.54
C GLY A 89 -0.54 21.98 0.41
N VAL A 90 -1.12 21.11 -0.40
CA VAL A 90 -2.03 21.49 -1.49
C VAL A 90 -3.27 22.23 -0.96
N LEU A 91 -3.90 21.71 0.10
CA LEU A 91 -5.09 22.33 0.67
C LEU A 91 -4.83 23.69 1.33
N MET A 92 -3.61 23.91 1.82
CA MET A 92 -3.19 25.23 2.36
C MET A 92 -2.96 26.29 1.27
N ASN A 93 -2.74 25.87 0.03
CA ASN A 93 -2.53 26.75 -1.11
C ASN A 93 -3.80 27.07 -1.91
N ILE A 94 -4.97 26.60 -1.45
CA ILE A 94 -6.24 27.02 -2.07
C ILE A 94 -6.44 28.51 -1.83
N PRO A 95 -6.68 29.34 -2.88
CA PRO A 95 -6.93 30.76 -2.73
C PRO A 95 -8.08 31.04 -1.74
N ALA A 96 -7.86 31.97 -0.82
CA ALA A 96 -8.86 32.34 0.19
C ALA A 96 -10.15 32.85 -0.45
N ASP A 97 -10.01 33.61 -1.54
CA ASP A 97 -11.14 34.17 -2.28
C ASP A 97 -12.11 33.10 -2.80
N MET A 98 -11.61 31.96 -3.23
CA MET A 98 -12.47 30.83 -3.63
C MET A 98 -13.31 30.27 -2.46
N ILE A 99 -12.72 30.24 -1.29
CA ILE A 99 -13.39 29.73 -0.08
C ILE A 99 -14.41 30.76 0.42
N GLU A 100 -14.07 32.05 0.35
CA GLU A 100 -14.95 33.15 0.75
C GLU A 100 -16.14 33.30 -0.19
N ALA A 101 -15.92 33.28 -1.50
CA ALA A 101 -17.00 33.28 -2.49
C ALA A 101 -17.98 32.14 -2.27
N ALA A 102 -17.49 30.91 -2.06
CA ALA A 102 -18.35 29.79 -1.79
C ALA A 102 -19.15 29.92 -0.48
N ARG A 103 -18.60 30.59 0.53
CA ARG A 103 -19.34 30.89 1.77
C ARG A 103 -20.44 31.93 1.55
N ILE A 104 -20.17 32.95 0.75
CA ILE A 104 -21.17 33.97 0.36
C ILE A 104 -22.31 33.31 -0.41
N ASP A 105 -22.00 32.35 -1.29
CA ASP A 105 -22.99 31.55 -2.03
C ASP A 105 -23.75 30.54 -1.16
N GLY A 106 -23.50 30.51 0.15
CA GLY A 106 -24.20 29.62 1.10
C GLY A 106 -23.74 28.17 1.08
N ALA A 107 -22.55 27.85 0.55
CA ALA A 107 -22.05 26.49 0.52
C ALA A 107 -21.78 25.97 1.93
N ASN A 108 -22.35 24.80 2.24
CA ASN A 108 -22.06 24.11 3.48
C ASN A 108 -20.65 23.43 3.43
N PRO A 109 -20.08 23.03 4.57
CA PRO A 109 -18.74 22.42 4.63
C PRO A 109 -18.58 21.18 3.74
N VAL A 110 -19.62 20.37 3.57
CA VAL A 110 -19.61 19.17 2.75
C VAL A 110 -19.58 19.54 1.26
N GLN A 111 -20.40 20.49 0.84
CA GLN A 111 -20.41 21.02 -0.52
C GLN A 111 -19.06 21.68 -0.86
N MET A 112 -18.50 22.46 0.05
CA MET A 112 -17.19 23.06 -0.10
C MET A 112 -16.09 22.00 -0.26
N PHE A 113 -16.15 20.90 0.50
CA PHE A 113 -15.19 19.82 0.37
C PHE A 113 -15.29 19.15 -1.01
N PHE A 114 -16.47 18.69 -1.41
CA PHE A 114 -16.62 17.90 -2.66
C PHE A 114 -16.56 18.75 -3.94
N ARG A 115 -16.96 20.03 -3.90
CA ARG A 115 -17.02 20.89 -5.09
C ARG A 115 -15.80 21.76 -5.29
N ILE A 116 -15.04 22.07 -4.23
CA ILE A 116 -13.87 22.97 -4.31
C ILE A 116 -12.61 22.24 -3.89
N LYS A 117 -12.53 21.77 -2.62
CA LYS A 117 -11.29 21.27 -2.07
C LYS A 117 -10.82 19.98 -2.72
N LEU A 118 -11.73 19.01 -2.89
CA LEU A 118 -11.39 17.70 -3.46
C LEU A 118 -11.01 17.80 -4.96
N PRO A 119 -11.74 18.49 -5.84
CA PRO A 119 -11.31 18.69 -7.22
C PRO A 119 -9.97 19.39 -7.35
N TYR A 120 -9.76 20.46 -6.57
CA TYR A 120 -8.48 21.17 -6.52
C TYR A 120 -7.34 20.27 -6.06
N LEU A 121 -7.56 19.49 -5.02
CA LEU A 121 -6.60 18.50 -4.53
C LEU A 121 -6.25 17.48 -5.61
N LEU A 122 -7.25 16.93 -6.28
CA LEU A 122 -7.05 15.91 -7.31
C LEU A 122 -6.37 16.46 -8.56
N SER A 123 -6.59 17.72 -8.93
CA SER A 123 -5.89 18.33 -10.06
C SER A 123 -4.40 18.49 -9.76
N VAL A 124 -4.04 19.03 -8.59
CA VAL A 124 -2.63 19.28 -8.23
C VAL A 124 -1.91 17.98 -7.84
N GLN A 125 -2.57 17.06 -7.15
CA GLN A 125 -1.95 15.83 -6.65
C GLN A 125 -2.08 14.65 -7.64
N GLY A 126 -2.87 14.79 -8.69
CA GLY A 126 -3.12 13.74 -9.68
C GLY A 126 -1.86 13.06 -10.21
N PRO A 127 -0.84 13.80 -10.69
CA PRO A 127 0.43 13.23 -11.15
C PRO A 127 1.14 12.41 -10.07
N SER A 128 1.13 12.88 -8.82
CA SER A 128 1.72 12.16 -7.68
C SER A 128 0.99 10.84 -7.41
N LEU A 129 -0.34 10.83 -7.46
CA LEU A 129 -1.15 9.62 -7.25
C LEU A 129 -0.88 8.56 -8.33
N VAL A 130 -0.72 8.96 -9.60
CA VAL A 130 -0.33 8.04 -10.68
C VAL A 130 1.04 7.44 -10.42
N THR A 131 2.01 8.27 -10.02
CA THR A 131 3.36 7.82 -9.67
C THR A 131 3.35 6.84 -8.50
N ASP A 132 2.55 7.11 -7.47
CA ASP A 132 2.43 6.23 -6.31
C ASP A 132 1.73 4.91 -6.64
N PHE A 133 0.78 4.90 -7.56
CA PHE A 133 0.22 3.65 -8.06
C PHE A 133 1.30 2.77 -8.72
N VAL A 134 2.10 3.36 -9.61
CA VAL A 134 3.21 2.64 -10.28
C VAL A 134 4.24 2.14 -9.26
N LYS A 135 4.58 2.96 -8.25
CA LYS A 135 5.45 2.52 -7.14
C LYS A 135 4.86 1.34 -6.37
N ASN A 136 3.54 1.32 -6.15
CA ASN A 136 2.88 0.21 -5.45
C ASN A 136 2.83 -1.07 -6.28
N VAL A 137 2.64 -0.98 -7.59
CA VAL A 137 2.76 -2.14 -8.51
C VAL A 137 4.18 -2.73 -8.49
N ASN A 138 5.18 -1.88 -8.27
CA ASN A 138 6.60 -2.28 -8.18
C ASN A 138 7.14 -2.31 -6.74
N ASN A 139 6.26 -2.46 -5.74
CA ASN A 139 6.66 -2.40 -4.33
C ASN A 139 7.32 -3.71 -3.88
N PHE A 140 8.61 -3.84 -4.19
CA PHE A 140 9.43 -4.98 -3.80
C PHE A 140 9.59 -5.07 -2.27
N ASN A 141 9.92 -3.95 -1.62
CA ASN A 141 10.37 -3.94 -0.23
C ASN A 141 9.32 -4.48 0.75
N VAL A 142 8.07 -4.04 0.62
CA VAL A 142 7.00 -4.41 1.57
C VAL A 142 6.77 -5.92 1.53
N ILE A 143 6.65 -6.49 0.34
CA ILE A 143 6.39 -7.92 0.19
C ILE A 143 7.61 -8.74 0.59
N TYR A 144 8.78 -8.42 0.04
CA TYR A 144 9.98 -9.18 0.25
C TYR A 144 10.39 -9.21 1.74
N LEU A 145 10.49 -8.03 2.37
CA LEU A 145 10.94 -7.94 3.75
C LEU A 145 9.94 -8.52 4.77
N LEU A 146 8.63 -8.48 4.49
CA LEU A 146 7.63 -9.08 5.37
C LEU A 146 7.55 -10.59 5.22
N THR A 147 7.74 -11.13 4.02
CA THR A 147 7.42 -12.55 3.71
C THR A 147 8.62 -13.44 3.46
N GLN A 148 9.83 -12.87 3.26
CA GLN A 148 11.04 -13.65 3.01
C GLN A 148 11.34 -14.62 4.17
N GLY A 149 11.50 -15.91 3.82
CA GLY A 149 11.82 -16.98 4.77
C GLY A 149 10.72 -17.35 5.78
N VAL A 150 9.52 -16.72 5.68
CA VAL A 150 8.39 -16.95 6.59
C VAL A 150 7.20 -17.51 5.81
N PHE A 151 6.88 -16.93 4.65
CA PHE A 151 5.73 -17.31 3.84
C PHE A 151 6.04 -18.55 2.99
N VAL A 152 5.17 -19.55 3.10
CA VAL A 152 5.24 -20.79 2.30
C VAL A 152 4.03 -20.86 1.38
N THR A 153 4.29 -21.07 0.09
CA THR A 153 3.26 -21.22 -0.94
C THR A 153 2.42 -22.46 -0.70
N GLN A 154 1.11 -22.31 -0.69
CA GLN A 154 0.15 -23.42 -0.54
C GLN A 154 -0.39 -23.89 -1.90
N ASN A 155 -0.36 -23.06 -2.92
CA ASN A 155 -0.82 -23.37 -4.26
C ASN A 155 0.27 -24.09 -5.08
N GLN A 156 0.03 -25.34 -5.44
CA GLN A 156 0.99 -26.17 -6.21
C GLN A 156 1.34 -25.58 -7.58
N ALA A 157 0.38 -24.98 -8.29
CA ALA A 157 0.64 -24.37 -9.61
C ALA A 157 1.57 -23.18 -9.50
N LEU A 158 1.42 -22.34 -8.46
CA LEU A 158 2.34 -21.24 -8.18
C LEU A 158 3.70 -21.74 -7.74
N ALA A 159 3.76 -22.78 -6.91
CA ALA A 159 5.01 -23.39 -6.48
C ALA A 159 5.84 -23.92 -7.67
N GLN A 160 5.19 -24.56 -8.67
CA GLN A 160 5.84 -25.04 -9.89
C GLN A 160 6.44 -23.90 -10.73
N SER A 161 5.81 -22.73 -10.72
CA SER A 161 6.32 -21.53 -11.40
C SER A 161 7.30 -20.70 -10.57
N ASN A 162 7.63 -21.16 -9.36
CA ASN A 162 8.44 -20.43 -8.39
C ASN A 162 7.83 -19.09 -7.95
N ALA A 163 6.50 -18.98 -8.04
CA ALA A 163 5.73 -17.84 -7.57
C ALA A 163 5.12 -18.11 -6.18
N LYS A 164 4.75 -17.06 -5.47
CA LYS A 164 4.00 -17.13 -4.21
C LYS A 164 2.69 -16.37 -4.35
N GLU A 165 1.68 -16.75 -3.58
CA GLU A 165 0.37 -16.10 -3.59
C GLU A 165 0.41 -14.61 -3.25
N VAL A 166 1.42 -14.20 -2.50
CA VAL A 166 1.62 -12.81 -2.07
C VAL A 166 2.54 -12.01 -2.97
N ASP A 167 3.04 -12.60 -4.06
CA ASP A 167 3.98 -11.89 -4.95
C ASP A 167 3.30 -10.83 -5.79
N LEU A 168 4.05 -9.75 -5.99
CA LEU A 168 3.96 -8.94 -7.19
C LEU A 168 4.90 -9.49 -8.27
N LEU A 169 4.72 -9.06 -9.51
CA LEU A 169 5.59 -9.48 -10.62
C LEU A 169 7.07 -9.13 -10.35
N VAL A 170 7.34 -8.02 -9.66
CA VAL A 170 8.70 -7.60 -9.30
C VAL A 170 9.34 -8.52 -8.27
N THR A 171 8.60 -9.03 -7.28
CA THR A 171 9.16 -9.95 -6.28
C THR A 171 9.38 -11.34 -6.86
N TRP A 172 8.49 -11.78 -7.75
CA TRP A 172 8.68 -13.01 -8.50
C TRP A 172 9.88 -12.92 -9.46
N LEU A 173 10.01 -11.83 -10.23
CA LEU A 173 11.16 -11.54 -11.08
C LEU A 173 12.47 -11.59 -10.28
N PHE A 174 12.50 -10.97 -9.12
CA PHE A 174 13.69 -10.98 -8.25
C PHE A 174 14.09 -12.41 -7.86
N ARG A 175 13.15 -13.24 -7.44
CA ARG A 175 13.44 -14.65 -7.11
C ARG A 175 13.88 -15.46 -8.30
N LEU A 176 13.24 -15.30 -9.46
CA LEU A 176 13.68 -15.96 -10.69
C LEU A 176 15.14 -15.62 -11.04
N THR A 177 15.56 -14.39 -10.74
CA THR A 177 16.92 -13.93 -11.01
C THR A 177 17.92 -14.41 -9.94
N GLN A 178 17.60 -14.24 -8.66
CA GLN A 178 18.53 -14.47 -7.57
C GLN A 178 18.56 -15.92 -7.08
N ASP A 179 17.38 -16.55 -6.97
CA ASP A 179 17.27 -17.88 -6.36
C ASP A 179 17.32 -18.99 -7.43
N TYR A 180 16.78 -18.74 -8.64
CA TYR A 180 16.63 -19.75 -9.69
C TYR A 180 17.48 -19.52 -10.92
N TYR A 181 18.19 -18.38 -11.02
CA TYR A 181 19.06 -18.01 -12.15
C TYR A 181 18.36 -18.08 -13.53
N ASN A 182 17.04 -17.95 -13.55
CA ASN A 182 16.23 -17.97 -14.77
C ASN A 182 16.09 -16.56 -15.37
N TYR A 183 17.20 -16.06 -15.91
CA TYR A 183 17.28 -14.70 -16.47
C TYR A 183 16.34 -14.47 -17.67
N LYS A 184 16.07 -15.54 -18.45
CA LYS A 184 15.18 -15.43 -19.63
C LYS A 184 13.76 -15.08 -19.20
N MET A 185 13.21 -15.80 -18.24
CA MET A 185 11.86 -15.54 -17.72
C MET A 185 11.79 -14.21 -16.97
N ALA A 186 12.84 -13.90 -16.19
CA ALA A 186 12.93 -12.62 -15.48
C ALA A 186 12.93 -11.42 -16.45
N ALA A 187 13.66 -11.51 -17.57
CA ALA A 187 13.67 -10.46 -18.58
C ALA A 187 12.30 -10.24 -19.23
N VAL A 188 11.58 -11.32 -19.56
CA VAL A 188 10.20 -11.24 -20.10
C VAL A 188 9.28 -10.55 -19.11
N LEU A 189 9.32 -10.94 -17.83
CA LEU A 189 8.49 -10.31 -16.78
C LEU A 189 8.85 -8.83 -16.62
N GLY A 190 10.13 -8.46 -16.65
CA GLY A 190 10.55 -7.06 -16.56
C GLY A 190 9.99 -6.21 -17.70
N ILE A 191 10.02 -6.72 -18.94
CA ILE A 191 9.43 -6.04 -20.10
C ILE A 191 7.91 -5.92 -19.95
N MET A 192 7.23 -6.98 -19.51
CA MET A 192 5.78 -6.95 -19.29
C MET A 192 5.38 -5.90 -18.24
N VAL A 193 6.06 -5.86 -17.10
CA VAL A 193 5.84 -4.86 -16.04
C VAL A 193 6.05 -3.45 -16.58
N PHE A 194 7.13 -3.24 -17.34
CA PHE A 194 7.42 -1.94 -17.95
C PHE A 194 6.28 -1.50 -18.90
N ILE A 195 5.85 -2.37 -19.82
CA ILE A 195 4.78 -2.05 -20.78
C ILE A 195 3.48 -1.71 -20.04
N VAL A 196 3.07 -2.52 -19.06
CA VAL A 196 1.84 -2.29 -18.30
C VAL A 196 1.90 -0.95 -17.55
N CYS A 197 3.00 -0.67 -16.86
CA CYS A 197 3.19 0.59 -16.14
C CYS A 197 3.25 1.79 -17.08
N ALA A 198 3.93 1.67 -18.23
CA ALA A 198 4.03 2.73 -19.23
C ALA A 198 2.66 3.07 -19.83
N VAL A 199 1.90 2.07 -20.27
CA VAL A 199 0.54 2.26 -20.83
C VAL A 199 -0.37 2.89 -19.79
N PHE A 200 -0.38 2.37 -18.56
CA PHE A 200 -1.17 2.93 -17.47
C PHE A 200 -0.83 4.40 -17.22
N THR A 201 0.47 4.71 -17.12
CA THR A 201 0.96 6.07 -16.88
C THR A 201 0.52 7.03 -17.98
N VAL A 202 0.73 6.68 -19.26
CA VAL A 202 0.36 7.51 -20.41
C VAL A 202 -1.15 7.75 -20.42
N VAL A 203 -1.95 6.72 -20.21
CA VAL A 203 -3.42 6.85 -20.17
C VAL A 203 -3.87 7.77 -19.03
N CYS A 204 -3.34 7.59 -17.82
CA CYS A 204 -3.70 8.43 -16.68
C CYS A 204 -3.29 9.89 -16.89
N PHE A 205 -2.08 10.16 -17.37
CA PHE A 205 -1.62 11.52 -17.66
C PHE A 205 -2.43 12.18 -18.78
N HIS A 206 -2.85 11.43 -19.79
CA HIS A 206 -3.74 11.96 -20.83
C HIS A 206 -5.06 12.48 -20.22
N PHE A 207 -5.66 11.72 -19.29
CA PHE A 207 -6.91 12.14 -18.63
C PHE A 207 -6.70 13.32 -17.67
N ILE A 208 -5.57 13.40 -16.97
CA ILE A 208 -5.26 14.50 -16.05
C ILE A 208 -5.08 15.81 -16.83
N ASN A 209 -4.24 15.80 -17.86
CA ASN A 209 -3.96 16.98 -18.68
C ASN A 209 -5.22 17.51 -19.39
N LYS A 210 -6.11 16.60 -19.84
CA LYS A 210 -7.38 17.01 -20.46
C LYS A 210 -8.28 17.78 -19.47
N LYS A 211 -8.27 17.40 -18.19
CA LYS A 211 -9.03 18.12 -17.15
C LYS A 211 -8.41 19.47 -16.82
N GLU A 212 -7.10 19.60 -16.77
CA GLU A 212 -6.42 20.87 -16.53
C GLU A 212 -6.73 21.90 -17.62
N ALA A 213 -6.74 21.47 -18.90
CA ALA A 213 -7.12 22.32 -20.02
C ALA A 213 -8.58 22.81 -20.01
N THR A 214 -9.43 22.19 -19.18
CA THR A 214 -10.84 22.59 -19.03
C THR A 214 -11.03 23.61 -17.89
N PHE A 215 -10.05 23.75 -17.01
CA PHE A 215 -10.05 24.70 -15.88
C PHE A 215 -9.16 25.94 -16.11
N SER A 216 -8.38 25.97 -17.18
CA SER A 216 -7.62 27.14 -17.66
C SER A 216 -8.45 27.94 -18.67
#